data_137d469d79c643554b0d4f60eccd9ddf
#
_entry.id   137d469d79c643554b0d4f60eccd9ddf
#
_cell.length_a   1.000
_cell.length_b   1.000
_cell.length_c   1.000
_cell.angle_alpha   90.00
_cell.angle_beta   90.00
_cell.angle_gamma   90.00
#
_symmetry.space_group_name_H-M   'P 1'
#
loop_
_entity.id
_entity.type
_entity.pdbx_description
1 polymer ?
#
loop_
_entity_poly.entity_id
_entity_poly.type
_entity_poly.pdbx_seq_one_letter_code
_entity_poly.pdbx_strand_id
1 'polypeptide(L)'
;MTSLQVAIDVLPLDELESTVGPLLDHVDVLEAGTPFIKMYGLGVVRRLRALGPGHLIVADMKAMDAGALEANMAFDAGADVMTVLACAGDATIEGAVRVANDRGKRVVCDLIGVPDKVARARQLAGLGVHMVGVHTGTDDQARGADPLADLAAITGAVDLPVVVAGGINATTL
;
A
#
# COMPACT_ATOMS: atom_id res chain seq x y z
N MET A 1 3.81 -9.38 15.11
CA MET A 1 5.18 -8.95 14.75
C MET A 1 5.00 -7.77 13.81
N THR A 2 5.71 -6.65 14.04
CA THR A 2 5.65 -5.46 13.18
C THR A 2 6.66 -5.62 12.05
N SER A 3 6.30 -5.25 10.82
CA SER A 3 7.18 -5.27 9.64
C SER A 3 7.53 -3.86 9.23
N LEU A 4 8.74 -3.67 8.74
CA LEU A 4 9.22 -2.40 8.20
C LEU A 4 9.07 -2.39 6.68
N GLN A 5 8.33 -1.39 6.17
CA GLN A 5 8.11 -1.15 4.75
C GLN A 5 8.83 0.12 4.33
N VAL A 6 9.53 0.07 3.19
CA VAL A 6 10.11 1.25 2.55
C VAL A 6 9.41 1.52 1.23
N ALA A 7 8.90 2.76 1.07
CA ALA A 7 8.28 3.23 -0.16
C ALA A 7 9.28 4.01 -1.02
N ILE A 8 9.34 3.65 -2.29
CA ILE A 8 10.12 4.35 -3.31
C ILE A 8 9.15 5.20 -4.12
N ASP A 9 9.16 6.52 -3.87
CA ASP A 9 8.22 7.47 -4.47
C ASP A 9 8.83 8.26 -5.62
N VAL A 10 9.96 8.90 -5.38
CA VAL A 10 10.64 9.76 -6.36
C VAL A 10 12.12 9.42 -6.38
N LEU A 11 12.53 8.72 -7.41
CA LEU A 11 13.91 8.28 -7.61
C LEU A 11 14.19 8.17 -9.12
N PRO A 12 15.35 8.63 -9.62
CA PRO A 12 15.79 8.30 -10.97
C PRO A 12 15.88 6.77 -11.16
N LEU A 13 15.37 6.28 -12.28
CA LEU A 13 15.24 4.84 -12.48
C LEU A 13 16.59 4.10 -12.52
N ASP A 14 17.65 4.77 -12.94
CA ASP A 14 19.03 4.27 -12.97
C ASP A 14 19.69 4.23 -11.59
N GLU A 15 19.11 4.92 -10.59
CA GLU A 15 19.59 4.88 -9.20
C GLU A 15 18.90 3.82 -8.35
N LEU A 16 17.91 3.10 -8.90
CA LEU A 16 17.07 2.18 -8.13
C LEU A 16 17.90 1.09 -7.41
N GLU A 17 18.78 0.42 -8.12
CA GLU A 17 19.58 -0.67 -7.57
C GLU A 17 20.56 -0.18 -6.50
N SER A 18 21.23 0.96 -6.74
CA SER A 18 22.19 1.53 -5.79
C SER A 18 21.53 2.08 -4.53
N THR A 19 20.27 2.53 -4.63
CA THR A 19 19.50 3.06 -3.50
C THR A 19 18.84 1.94 -2.70
N VAL A 20 18.19 0.99 -3.37
CA VAL A 20 17.41 -0.06 -2.71
C VAL A 20 18.29 -1.22 -2.23
N GLY A 21 19.37 -1.55 -2.97
CA GLY A 21 20.25 -2.67 -2.63
C GLY A 21 20.72 -2.66 -1.18
N PRO A 22 21.27 -1.56 -0.64
CA PRO A 22 21.71 -1.48 0.76
C PRO A 22 20.59 -1.63 1.81
N LEU A 23 19.31 -1.46 1.42
CA LEU A 23 18.16 -1.55 2.34
C LEU A 23 17.63 -2.98 2.51
N LEU A 24 17.97 -3.90 1.58
CA LEU A 24 17.35 -5.23 1.54
C LEU A 24 17.51 -6.03 2.84
N ASP A 25 18.65 -5.92 3.51
CA ASP A 25 18.90 -6.64 4.77
C ASP A 25 18.21 -5.99 5.98
N HIS A 26 17.56 -4.84 5.80
CA HIS A 26 17.01 -4.02 6.89
C HIS A 26 15.49 -3.83 6.84
N VAL A 27 14.85 -4.24 5.75
CA VAL A 27 13.40 -4.06 5.53
C VAL A 27 12.72 -5.38 5.18
N ASP A 28 11.44 -5.49 5.51
CA ASP A 28 10.63 -6.67 5.19
C ASP A 28 9.86 -6.51 3.88
N VAL A 29 9.52 -5.26 3.55
CA VAL A 29 8.59 -4.93 2.45
C VAL A 29 9.17 -3.80 1.61
N LEU A 30 9.17 -4.00 0.29
CA LEU A 30 9.51 -2.98 -0.71
C LEU A 30 8.24 -2.49 -1.40
N GLU A 31 8.06 -1.18 -1.47
CA GLU A 31 6.90 -0.60 -2.12
C GLU A 31 7.30 0.25 -3.32
N ALA A 32 6.71 -0.06 -4.48
CA ALA A 32 6.66 0.86 -5.59
C ALA A 32 5.57 1.90 -5.29
N GLY A 33 5.99 3.09 -4.89
CA GLY A 33 5.08 4.17 -4.54
C GLY A 33 4.28 4.68 -5.74
N THR A 34 3.13 5.29 -5.47
CA THR A 34 2.24 5.80 -6.54
C THR A 34 2.96 6.76 -7.49
N PRO A 35 3.78 7.73 -7.03
CA PRO A 35 4.52 8.61 -7.94
C PRO A 35 5.48 7.82 -8.84
N PHE A 36 6.18 6.83 -8.30
CA PHE A 36 7.15 6.01 -9.04
C PHE A 36 6.47 5.18 -10.13
N ILE A 37 5.32 4.57 -9.81
CA ILE A 37 4.50 3.85 -10.79
C ILE A 37 4.00 4.80 -11.88
N LYS A 38 3.54 6.01 -11.52
CA LYS A 38 3.06 7.00 -12.50
C LYS A 38 4.16 7.53 -13.41
N MET A 39 5.39 7.62 -12.92
CA MET A 39 6.54 8.07 -13.73
C MET A 39 7.02 7.00 -14.70
N TYR A 40 7.07 5.73 -14.30
CA TYR A 40 7.78 4.68 -15.04
C TYR A 40 6.93 3.44 -15.36
N GLY A 41 5.66 3.43 -14.96
CA GLY A 41 4.75 2.31 -15.15
C GLY A 41 5.09 1.11 -14.24
N LEU A 42 4.36 0.00 -14.42
CA LEU A 42 4.52 -1.21 -13.60
C LEU A 42 5.85 -1.97 -13.83
N GLY A 43 6.69 -1.51 -14.76
CA GLY A 43 8.06 -2.01 -14.91
C GLY A 43 8.88 -1.87 -13.64
N VAL A 44 8.61 -0.84 -12.81
CA VAL A 44 9.29 -0.64 -11.51
C VAL A 44 8.98 -1.75 -10.50
N VAL A 45 7.76 -2.27 -10.50
CA VAL A 45 7.37 -3.41 -9.65
C VAL A 45 8.19 -4.65 -10.03
N ARG A 46 8.36 -4.93 -11.34
CA ARG A 46 9.21 -6.04 -11.82
C ARG A 46 10.67 -5.87 -11.39
N ARG A 47 11.18 -4.64 -11.44
CA ARG A 47 12.56 -4.37 -10.99
C ARG A 47 12.72 -4.56 -9.48
N LEU A 48 11.78 -4.09 -8.65
CA LEU A 48 11.81 -4.34 -7.21
C LEU A 48 11.71 -5.83 -6.89
N ARG A 49 10.85 -6.58 -7.59
CA ARG A 49 10.79 -8.04 -7.45
C ARG A 49 12.11 -8.72 -7.80
N ALA A 50 12.80 -8.25 -8.85
CA ALA A 50 14.10 -8.81 -9.24
C ALA A 50 15.20 -8.49 -8.20
N LEU A 51 15.16 -7.30 -7.60
CA LEU A 51 16.12 -6.89 -6.56
C LEU A 51 15.89 -7.62 -5.24
N GLY A 52 14.63 -7.75 -4.81
CA GLY A 52 14.24 -8.37 -3.55
C GLY A 52 13.37 -9.61 -3.75
N PRO A 53 13.90 -10.73 -4.29
CA PRO A 53 13.07 -11.90 -4.60
C PRO A 53 12.43 -12.54 -3.36
N GLY A 54 13.02 -12.37 -2.18
CA GLY A 54 12.49 -12.83 -0.90
C GLY A 54 11.61 -11.83 -0.15
N HIS A 55 11.51 -10.58 -0.61
CA HIS A 55 10.72 -9.54 0.04
C HIS A 55 9.26 -9.56 -0.41
N LEU A 56 8.36 -9.06 0.42
CA LEU A 56 7.03 -8.69 -0.02
C LEU A 56 7.12 -7.43 -0.89
N ILE A 57 6.47 -7.45 -2.05
CA ILE A 57 6.42 -6.30 -2.97
C ILE A 57 5.01 -5.72 -2.96
N VAL A 58 4.93 -4.44 -2.63
CA VAL A 58 3.69 -3.65 -2.71
C VAL A 58 3.70 -2.79 -3.97
N ALA A 59 2.62 -2.85 -4.73
CA ALA A 59 2.32 -1.89 -5.78
C ALA A 59 1.30 -0.87 -5.26
N ASP A 60 1.74 0.36 -4.97
CA ASP A 60 0.85 1.42 -4.49
C ASP A 60 0.07 2.04 -5.64
N MET A 61 -0.89 1.26 -6.16
CA MET A 61 -1.73 1.62 -7.31
C MET A 61 -2.69 2.75 -7.00
N LYS A 62 -3.17 2.82 -5.74
CA LYS A 62 -4.28 3.69 -5.34
C LYS A 62 -5.46 3.59 -6.32
N ALA A 63 -5.79 2.34 -6.69
CA ALA A 63 -6.86 2.06 -7.64
C ALA A 63 -8.18 2.68 -7.17
N MET A 64 -8.86 3.39 -8.08
CA MET A 64 -10.14 4.06 -7.81
C MET A 64 -11.29 3.43 -8.60
N ASP A 65 -10.97 2.72 -9.68
CA ASP A 65 -11.89 2.06 -10.57
C ASP A 65 -11.24 0.81 -11.16
N ALA A 66 -12.02 -0.03 -11.87
CA ALA A 66 -11.52 -1.22 -12.58
C ALA A 66 -10.68 -2.16 -11.71
N GLY A 67 -11.05 -2.35 -10.42
CA GLY A 67 -10.22 -3.02 -9.41
C GLY A 67 -9.71 -4.40 -9.80
N ALA A 68 -10.52 -5.23 -10.46
CA ALA A 68 -10.07 -6.55 -10.94
C ALA A 68 -9.01 -6.44 -12.05
N LEU A 69 -9.12 -5.46 -12.94
CA LEU A 69 -8.14 -5.24 -14.01
C LEU A 69 -6.81 -4.76 -13.42
N GLU A 70 -6.85 -3.73 -12.57
CA GLU A 70 -5.64 -3.17 -11.96
C GLU A 70 -4.95 -4.18 -11.03
N ALA A 71 -5.72 -5.01 -10.31
CA ALA A 71 -5.17 -6.09 -9.52
C ALA A 71 -4.39 -7.11 -10.37
N ASN A 72 -4.95 -7.53 -11.50
CA ASN A 72 -4.23 -8.41 -12.42
C ASN A 72 -2.93 -7.76 -12.92
N MET A 73 -2.98 -6.49 -13.32
CA MET A 73 -1.80 -5.76 -13.80
C MET A 73 -0.69 -5.68 -12.74
N ALA A 74 -1.03 -5.36 -11.49
CA ALA A 74 -0.08 -5.28 -10.38
C ALA A 74 0.55 -6.65 -10.07
N PHE A 75 -0.27 -7.71 -9.99
CA PHE A 75 0.21 -9.05 -9.67
C PHE A 75 0.99 -9.69 -10.83
N ASP A 76 0.63 -9.42 -12.08
CA ASP A 76 1.42 -9.82 -13.25
C ASP A 76 2.78 -9.11 -13.33
N ALA A 77 2.87 -7.93 -12.73
CA ALA A 77 4.15 -7.22 -12.56
C ALA A 77 5.01 -7.77 -11.41
N GLY A 78 4.48 -8.69 -10.59
CA GLY A 78 5.21 -9.34 -9.51
C GLY A 78 4.92 -8.78 -8.11
N ALA A 79 3.89 -7.95 -7.95
CA ALA A 79 3.42 -7.54 -6.63
C ALA A 79 2.84 -8.71 -5.83
N ASP A 80 2.98 -8.66 -4.51
CA ASP A 80 2.29 -9.54 -3.56
C ASP A 80 1.09 -8.85 -2.94
N VAL A 81 1.14 -7.52 -2.93
CA VAL A 81 0.12 -6.64 -2.36
C VAL A 81 -0.12 -5.48 -3.33
N MET A 82 -1.37 -5.08 -3.48
CA MET A 82 -1.71 -3.83 -4.17
C MET A 82 -2.58 -2.94 -3.30
N THR A 83 -2.59 -1.64 -3.56
CA THR A 83 -3.47 -0.71 -2.86
C THR A 83 -4.68 -0.32 -3.71
N VAL A 84 -5.84 -0.23 -3.04
CA VAL A 84 -7.08 0.35 -3.56
C VAL A 84 -7.47 1.49 -2.64
N LEU A 85 -7.97 2.60 -3.18
CA LEU A 85 -8.49 3.68 -2.34
C LEU A 85 -9.77 3.22 -1.62
N ALA A 86 -9.83 3.40 -0.32
CA ALA A 86 -11.01 3.03 0.47
C ALA A 86 -12.26 3.86 0.13
N CYS A 87 -12.09 5.03 -0.52
CA CYS A 87 -13.17 5.84 -1.05
C CYS A 87 -13.69 5.36 -2.43
N ALA A 88 -13.06 4.34 -3.03
CA ALA A 88 -13.58 3.69 -4.23
C ALA A 88 -14.92 2.97 -3.95
N GLY A 89 -15.66 2.70 -5.00
CA GLY A 89 -16.89 1.92 -4.91
C GLY A 89 -16.65 0.49 -4.43
N ASP A 90 -17.58 -0.07 -3.66
CA ASP A 90 -17.46 -1.42 -3.11
C ASP A 90 -17.20 -2.48 -4.19
N ALA A 91 -17.87 -2.37 -5.35
CA ALA A 91 -17.66 -3.27 -6.48
C ALA A 91 -16.21 -3.25 -7.02
N THR A 92 -15.52 -2.11 -6.98
CA THR A 92 -14.11 -1.98 -7.35
C THR A 92 -13.23 -2.74 -6.35
N ILE A 93 -13.50 -2.55 -5.05
CA ILE A 93 -12.78 -3.20 -3.96
C ILE A 93 -12.98 -4.72 -4.01
N GLU A 94 -14.23 -5.17 -4.11
CA GLU A 94 -14.57 -6.60 -4.24
C GLU A 94 -13.93 -7.24 -5.47
N GLY A 95 -13.87 -6.50 -6.59
CA GLY A 95 -13.18 -6.95 -7.80
C GLY A 95 -11.70 -7.20 -7.58
N ALA A 96 -11.01 -6.29 -6.90
CA ALA A 96 -9.59 -6.45 -6.55
C ALA A 96 -9.37 -7.58 -5.54
N VAL A 97 -10.20 -7.66 -4.49
CA VAL A 97 -10.14 -8.71 -3.46
C VAL A 97 -10.32 -10.10 -4.08
N ARG A 98 -11.30 -10.27 -4.98
CA ARG A 98 -11.51 -11.55 -5.67
C ARG A 98 -10.26 -11.99 -6.43
N VAL A 99 -9.68 -11.10 -7.24
CA VAL A 99 -8.45 -11.43 -7.99
C VAL A 99 -7.29 -11.75 -7.05
N ALA A 100 -7.14 -11.02 -5.96
CA ALA A 100 -6.11 -11.27 -4.96
C ALA A 100 -6.29 -12.67 -4.34
N ASN A 101 -7.50 -13.03 -3.93
CA ASN A 101 -7.82 -14.35 -3.37
C ASN A 101 -7.50 -15.50 -4.35
N ASP A 102 -7.92 -15.35 -5.62
CA ASP A 102 -7.69 -16.35 -6.67
C ASP A 102 -6.19 -16.60 -6.93
N ARG A 103 -5.35 -15.61 -6.62
CA ARG A 103 -3.90 -15.64 -6.86
C ARG A 103 -3.06 -15.82 -5.61
N GLY A 104 -3.66 -15.96 -4.42
CA GLY A 104 -2.94 -16.01 -3.15
C GLY A 104 -2.20 -14.70 -2.83
N LYS A 105 -2.75 -13.56 -3.29
CA LYS A 105 -2.21 -12.22 -3.11
C LYS A 105 -3.08 -11.41 -2.14
N ARG A 106 -2.74 -10.14 -1.89
CA ARG A 106 -3.42 -9.31 -0.90
C ARG A 106 -3.78 -7.93 -1.43
N VAL A 107 -4.81 -7.32 -0.83
CA VAL A 107 -5.24 -5.95 -1.08
C VAL A 107 -5.16 -5.17 0.23
N VAL A 108 -4.56 -4.00 0.18
CA VAL A 108 -4.66 -2.96 1.21
C VAL A 108 -5.68 -1.93 0.73
N CYS A 109 -6.68 -1.60 1.55
CA CYS A 109 -7.54 -0.44 1.30
C CYS A 109 -6.99 0.78 2.05
N ASP A 110 -6.51 1.76 1.30
CA ASP A 110 -5.94 3.01 1.81
C ASP A 110 -7.05 3.99 2.23
N LEU A 111 -7.09 4.35 3.50
CA LEU A 111 -8.08 5.25 4.11
C LEU A 111 -7.78 6.75 3.90
N ILE A 112 -6.80 7.10 3.05
CA ILE A 112 -6.53 8.49 2.69
C ILE A 112 -7.79 9.15 2.15
N GLY A 113 -8.09 10.36 2.59
CA GLY A 113 -9.25 11.13 2.12
C GLY A 113 -10.62 10.61 2.58
N VAL A 114 -10.69 9.56 3.41
CA VAL A 114 -11.93 9.05 3.98
C VAL A 114 -12.31 9.87 5.22
N PRO A 115 -13.50 10.49 5.26
CA PRO A 115 -13.91 11.34 6.40
C PRO A 115 -14.11 10.54 7.69
N ASP A 116 -14.86 9.43 7.63
CA ASP A 116 -15.08 8.50 8.75
C ASP A 116 -14.34 7.19 8.50
N LYS A 117 -13.05 7.21 8.86
CA LYS A 117 -12.14 6.07 8.64
C LYS A 117 -12.56 4.84 9.42
N VAL A 118 -13.10 5.01 10.65
CA VAL A 118 -13.53 3.89 11.50
C VAL A 118 -14.74 3.18 10.91
N ALA A 119 -15.76 3.93 10.53
CA ALA A 119 -16.95 3.34 9.89
C ALA A 119 -16.57 2.65 8.57
N ARG A 120 -15.71 3.27 7.76
CA ARG A 120 -15.26 2.68 6.49
C ARG A 120 -14.43 1.43 6.71
N ALA A 121 -13.50 1.41 7.67
CA ALA A 121 -12.70 0.22 7.98
C ALA A 121 -13.58 -0.99 8.35
N ARG A 122 -14.64 -0.79 9.13
CA ARG A 122 -15.61 -1.86 9.44
C ARG A 122 -16.33 -2.39 8.19
N GLN A 123 -16.74 -1.51 7.27
CA GLN A 123 -17.35 -1.92 6.01
C GLN A 123 -16.35 -2.73 5.16
N LEU A 124 -15.10 -2.27 5.06
CA LEU A 124 -14.03 -2.94 4.31
C LEU A 124 -13.75 -4.35 4.86
N ALA A 125 -13.79 -4.53 6.17
CA ALA A 125 -13.68 -5.87 6.76
C ALA A 125 -14.79 -6.81 6.28
N GLY A 126 -16.02 -6.29 6.13
CA GLY A 126 -17.16 -7.03 5.55
C GLY A 126 -17.00 -7.36 4.07
N LEU A 127 -16.23 -6.58 3.30
CA LEU A 127 -15.91 -6.84 1.89
C LEU A 127 -14.75 -7.84 1.70
N GLY A 128 -14.15 -8.32 2.78
CA GLY A 128 -13.07 -9.31 2.75
C GLY A 128 -11.71 -8.75 2.36
N VAL A 129 -11.44 -7.45 2.55
CA VAL A 129 -10.12 -6.88 2.33
C VAL A 129 -9.10 -7.51 3.30
N HIS A 130 -7.85 -7.57 2.89
CA HIS A 130 -6.82 -8.26 3.65
C HIS A 130 -6.14 -7.36 4.69
N MET A 131 -6.09 -6.06 4.43
CA MET A 131 -5.43 -5.04 5.27
C MET A 131 -6.07 -3.68 5.03
N VAL A 132 -5.97 -2.79 6.02
CA VAL A 132 -6.34 -1.37 5.88
C VAL A 132 -5.13 -0.49 6.08
N GLY A 133 -5.05 0.60 5.31
CA GLY A 133 -3.98 1.60 5.39
C GLY A 133 -4.44 2.85 6.13
N VAL A 134 -3.79 3.18 7.25
CA VAL A 134 -3.91 4.49 7.90
C VAL A 134 -2.85 5.38 7.26
N HIS A 135 -3.29 6.29 6.41
CA HIS A 135 -2.40 7.10 5.59
C HIS A 135 -2.67 8.59 5.78
N THR A 136 -1.62 9.32 6.16
CA THR A 136 -1.63 10.78 6.18
C THR A 136 -0.96 11.30 4.92
N GLY A 137 -1.76 11.90 4.03
CA GLY A 137 -1.26 12.43 2.75
C GLY A 137 -0.18 13.51 2.93
N THR A 138 0.72 13.63 1.97
CA THR A 138 1.82 14.61 2.00
C THR A 138 1.34 16.03 2.23
N ASP A 139 0.21 16.42 1.61
CA ASP A 139 -0.37 17.76 1.76
C ASP A 139 -0.92 18.00 3.18
N ASP A 140 -1.44 16.96 3.83
CA ASP A 140 -1.93 17.03 5.20
C ASP A 140 -0.78 17.01 6.21
N GLN A 141 0.29 16.25 5.94
CA GLN A 141 1.54 16.31 6.72
C GLN A 141 2.11 17.73 6.74
N ALA A 142 2.12 18.42 5.60
CA ALA A 142 2.55 19.83 5.50
C ALA A 142 1.71 20.78 6.35
N ARG A 143 0.50 20.39 6.75
CA ARG A 143 -0.41 21.11 7.66
C ARG A 143 -0.32 20.65 9.10
N GLY A 144 0.59 19.73 9.43
CA GLY A 144 0.85 19.24 10.77
C GLY A 144 -0.06 18.08 11.20
N ALA A 145 -0.66 17.34 10.26
CA ALA A 145 -1.43 16.16 10.60
C ALA A 145 -0.52 15.05 11.18
N ASP A 146 -1.00 14.41 12.25
CA ASP A 146 -0.30 13.31 12.92
C ASP A 146 -0.61 11.98 12.19
N PRO A 147 0.40 11.27 11.66
CA PRO A 147 0.18 9.98 11.00
C PRO A 147 -0.36 8.88 11.93
N LEU A 148 -0.19 9.01 13.24
CA LEU A 148 -0.62 8.02 14.23
C LEU A 148 -1.99 8.33 14.86
N ALA A 149 -2.58 9.50 14.57
CA ALA A 149 -3.80 9.96 15.21
C ALA A 149 -4.97 8.96 15.10
N ASP A 150 -5.12 8.32 13.96
CA ASP A 150 -6.23 7.37 13.70
C ASP A 150 -5.88 5.92 14.04
N LEU A 151 -4.60 5.61 14.30
CA LEU A 151 -4.12 4.23 14.43
C LEU A 151 -4.84 3.45 15.54
N ALA A 152 -4.91 4.02 16.74
CA ALA A 152 -5.55 3.36 17.89
C ALA A 152 -7.04 3.12 17.65
N ALA A 153 -7.73 4.07 17.02
CA ALA A 153 -9.15 3.95 16.71
C ALA A 153 -9.41 2.86 15.67
N ILE A 154 -8.58 2.78 14.63
CA ILE A 154 -8.71 1.79 13.57
C ILE A 154 -8.35 0.39 14.08
N THR A 155 -7.23 0.22 14.80
CA THR A 155 -6.84 -1.09 15.36
C THR A 155 -7.82 -1.61 16.40
N GLY A 156 -8.50 -0.72 17.12
CA GLY A 156 -9.59 -1.09 18.02
C GLY A 156 -10.94 -1.39 17.33
N ALA A 157 -11.09 -1.02 16.07
CA ALA A 157 -12.34 -1.13 15.34
C ALA A 157 -12.46 -2.38 14.45
N VAL A 158 -11.33 -2.92 13.97
CA VAL A 158 -11.26 -4.05 13.04
C VAL A 158 -10.19 -5.06 13.45
N ASP A 159 -10.44 -6.32 13.17
CA ASP A 159 -9.47 -7.41 13.33
C ASP A 159 -8.76 -7.69 11.98
N LEU A 160 -8.13 -6.65 11.45
CA LEU A 160 -7.35 -6.69 10.22
C LEU A 160 -5.94 -6.14 10.48
N PRO A 161 -4.92 -6.63 9.80
CA PRO A 161 -3.61 -5.98 9.79
C PRO A 161 -3.74 -4.52 9.34
N VAL A 162 -3.04 -3.61 10.02
CA VAL A 162 -3.05 -2.18 9.73
C VAL A 162 -1.68 -1.75 9.23
N VAL A 163 -1.65 -1.11 8.08
CA VAL A 163 -0.46 -0.46 7.54
C VAL A 163 -0.53 1.02 7.87
N VAL A 164 0.54 1.58 8.43
CA VAL A 164 0.64 3.02 8.72
C VAL A 164 1.60 3.65 7.72
N ALA A 165 1.19 4.72 7.07
CA ALA A 165 1.99 5.42 6.08
C ALA A 165 1.83 6.95 6.17
N GLY A 166 2.83 7.65 5.64
CA GLY A 166 2.87 9.11 5.59
C GLY A 166 3.40 9.74 6.89
N GLY A 167 4.58 10.35 6.83
CA GLY A 167 5.21 11.04 7.96
C GLY A 167 5.91 10.13 8.97
N ILE A 168 6.01 8.84 8.72
CA ILE A 168 6.77 7.91 9.55
C ILE A 168 8.27 8.12 9.31
N ASN A 169 9.02 8.23 10.39
CA ASN A 169 10.47 8.44 10.38
C ASN A 169 11.11 7.84 11.65
N ALA A 170 12.44 7.95 11.78
CA ALA A 170 13.19 7.35 12.88
C ALA A 170 12.78 7.81 14.30
N THR A 171 12.01 8.90 14.43
CA THR A 171 11.52 9.40 15.73
C THR A 171 10.09 8.97 16.04
N THR A 172 9.36 8.44 15.03
CA THR A 172 7.97 8.00 15.15
C THR A 172 7.81 6.48 15.03
N LEU A 173 8.89 5.76 14.72
CA LEU A 173 8.97 4.29 14.69
C LEU A 173 9.04 3.69 16.08
#